data_b142fe9ee82882044db7d5031563c81d
#
_entry.id   b142fe9ee82882044db7d5031563c81d
#
_cell.length_a   1.000
_cell.length_b   1.000
_cell.length_c   1.000
_cell.angle_alpha   90.00
_cell.angle_beta   90.00
_cell.angle_gamma   90.00
#
_symmetry.space_group_name_H-M   'P 1'
#
loop_
_entity.id
_entity.type
_entity.pdbx_description
1 polymer ?
#
loop_
_entity_poly.entity_id
_entity_poly.type
_entity_poly.pdbx_seq_one_letter_code
_entity_poly.pdbx_strand_id
1 'polypeptide(L)'
;MIRRSIVSFPTMKLKQLESYLSQVAPFENPQYELEQYPTSAHLASRMIFTAANSFEDIVDKHVLDLGTGTAMLGIASVIMGAGHVLGIDVDPGALATAAENLRVVEAEEEMELLHSNVEHISLRPGSFDTVVMNPPFGTRTSGADTMFLNKAFEVATHAVYSMHKSSTREFVLAQGASKGFRGEVDLVRFERIEPLPTDEKEEEKSEAIVF
;
A
#
# COMPACT_ATOMS: atom_id res chain seq x y z
N MET A 1 29.69 13.46 8.28
CA MET A 1 28.47 13.03 7.60
C MET A 1 27.30 13.70 8.30
N ILE A 2 26.75 14.74 7.72
CA ILE A 2 25.62 15.47 8.29
C ILE A 2 24.38 14.70 7.81
N ARG A 3 23.70 13.99 8.71
CA ARG A 3 22.35 13.50 8.46
C ARG A 3 21.52 14.74 8.11
N ARG A 4 21.15 14.91 6.84
CA ARG A 4 20.02 15.76 6.50
C ARG A 4 18.80 15.02 7.06
N SER A 5 18.35 15.49 8.22
CA SER A 5 17.04 15.13 8.74
C SER A 5 16.06 15.46 7.62
N ILE A 6 15.41 14.45 7.04
CA ILE A 6 14.13 14.67 6.41
C ILE A 6 13.32 15.37 7.48
N VAL A 7 12.83 16.55 7.15
CA VAL A 7 12.01 17.34 8.05
C VAL A 7 10.83 16.44 8.40
N SER A 8 10.88 15.79 9.57
CA SER A 8 9.68 15.27 10.19
C SER A 8 8.71 16.46 10.16
N PHE A 9 7.70 16.37 9.33
CA PHE A 9 6.66 17.40 9.24
C PHE A 9 5.67 17.14 10.38
N PRO A 10 5.88 17.69 11.59
CA PRO A 10 4.98 17.42 12.73
C PRO A 10 3.57 17.99 12.51
N THR A 11 3.29 18.49 11.31
CA THR A 11 2.01 19.14 10.97
C THR A 11 1.60 18.97 9.49
N MET A 12 2.06 17.91 8.80
CA MET A 12 1.60 17.63 7.44
C MET A 12 0.07 17.52 7.43
N LYS A 13 -0.60 18.32 6.59
CA LYS A 13 -2.05 18.23 6.41
C LYS A 13 -2.37 17.22 5.31
N LEU A 14 -3.51 16.54 5.43
CA LEU A 14 -3.99 15.57 4.45
C LEU A 14 -3.92 16.10 2.99
N LYS A 15 -4.39 17.33 2.76
CA LYS A 15 -4.34 17.96 1.42
C LYS A 15 -2.92 18.19 0.90
N GLN A 16 -1.97 18.43 1.78
CA GLN A 16 -0.56 18.58 1.40
C GLN A 16 0.02 17.24 0.98
N LEU A 17 -0.21 16.17 1.76
CA LEU A 17 0.18 14.81 1.39
C LEU A 17 -0.41 14.41 0.03
N GLU A 18 -1.72 14.62 -0.18
CA GLU A 18 -2.38 14.35 -1.46
C GLU A 18 -1.74 15.13 -2.62
N SER A 19 -1.40 16.40 -2.40
CA SER A 19 -0.71 17.23 -3.41
C SER A 19 0.69 16.72 -3.75
N TYR A 20 1.46 16.25 -2.76
CA TYR A 20 2.77 15.63 -3.02
C TYR A 20 2.60 14.33 -3.82
N LEU A 21 1.67 13.47 -3.41
CA LEU A 21 1.42 12.18 -4.06
C LEU A 21 0.87 12.33 -5.49
N SER A 22 0.26 13.47 -5.83
CA SER A 22 -0.20 13.74 -7.20
C SER A 22 0.94 13.89 -8.22
N GLN A 23 2.20 13.96 -7.77
CA GLN A 23 3.39 13.98 -8.64
C GLN A 23 3.92 12.58 -8.95
N VAL A 24 3.46 11.54 -8.23
CA VAL A 24 3.86 10.15 -8.45
C VAL A 24 3.29 9.66 -9.77
N ALA A 25 4.16 9.23 -10.68
CA ALA A 25 3.76 8.72 -11.98
C ALA A 25 3.03 7.37 -11.84
N PRO A 26 1.95 7.15 -12.61
CA PRO A 26 1.27 5.87 -12.67
C PRO A 26 2.08 4.84 -13.46
N PHE A 27 1.56 3.60 -13.57
CA PHE A 27 2.12 2.59 -14.45
C PHE A 27 2.21 3.10 -15.90
N GLU A 28 3.38 2.93 -16.53
CA GLU A 28 3.55 3.26 -17.95
C GLU A 28 2.84 2.24 -18.86
N ASN A 29 2.97 0.94 -18.52
CA ASN A 29 2.40 -0.17 -19.26
C ASN A 29 1.73 -1.15 -18.29
N PRO A 30 0.53 -0.84 -17.77
CA PRO A 30 -0.12 -1.66 -16.76
C PRO A 30 -0.46 -3.06 -17.32
N GLN A 31 -0.07 -4.10 -16.58
CA GLN A 31 -0.32 -5.50 -16.93
C GLN A 31 -1.67 -5.93 -16.36
N TYR A 32 -2.60 -6.22 -17.26
CA TYR A 32 -3.96 -6.63 -16.90
C TYR A 32 -4.01 -7.92 -16.08
N GLU A 33 -3.14 -8.88 -16.40
CA GLU A 33 -3.05 -10.18 -15.69
C GLU A 33 -2.58 -10.04 -14.24
N LEU A 34 -1.85 -8.96 -13.93
CA LEU A 34 -1.40 -8.63 -12.57
C LEU A 34 -2.39 -7.72 -11.83
N GLU A 35 -3.52 -7.41 -12.43
CA GLU A 35 -4.52 -6.48 -11.87
C GLU A 35 -3.88 -5.13 -11.45
N GLN A 36 -3.00 -4.58 -12.29
CA GLN A 36 -2.28 -3.33 -12.01
C GLN A 36 -3.20 -2.11 -12.19
N TYR A 37 -3.81 -1.71 -11.10
CA TYR A 37 -4.59 -0.48 -11.03
C TYR A 37 -3.85 0.54 -10.18
N PRO A 38 -3.63 1.78 -10.68
CA PRO A 38 -2.93 2.79 -9.91
C PRO A 38 -3.74 3.18 -8.66
N THR A 39 -3.11 3.10 -7.50
CA THR A 39 -3.66 3.70 -6.29
C THR A 39 -3.66 5.21 -6.46
N SER A 40 -4.82 5.86 -6.36
CA SER A 40 -4.88 7.31 -6.50
C SER A 40 -4.21 8.02 -5.31
N ALA A 41 -3.67 9.22 -5.56
CA ALA A 41 -3.10 10.08 -4.52
C ALA A 41 -4.12 10.34 -3.38
N HIS A 42 -5.40 10.47 -3.73
CA HIS A 42 -6.49 10.65 -2.78
C HIS A 42 -6.64 9.44 -1.83
N LEU A 43 -6.62 8.23 -2.36
CA LEU A 43 -6.74 7.00 -1.56
C LEU A 43 -5.51 6.79 -0.68
N ALA A 44 -4.33 6.85 -1.28
CA ALA A 44 -3.06 6.67 -0.58
C ALA A 44 -2.90 7.69 0.55
N SER A 45 -3.17 8.97 0.28
CA SER A 45 -3.05 10.01 1.30
C SER A 45 -3.99 9.78 2.48
N ARG A 46 -5.24 9.39 2.26
CA ARG A 46 -6.20 9.12 3.34
C ARG A 46 -5.77 7.92 4.18
N MET A 47 -5.42 6.81 3.54
CA MET A 47 -5.00 5.60 4.22
C MET A 47 -3.78 5.85 5.11
N ILE A 48 -2.70 6.39 4.53
CA ILE A 48 -1.44 6.58 5.25
C ILE A 48 -1.54 7.73 6.27
N PHE A 49 -2.28 8.80 5.97
CA PHE A 49 -2.54 9.88 6.93
C PHE A 49 -3.30 9.38 8.16
N THR A 50 -4.32 8.52 7.97
CA THR A 50 -5.06 7.91 9.08
C THR A 50 -4.16 6.96 9.87
N ALA A 51 -3.40 6.10 9.20
CA ALA A 51 -2.43 5.20 9.84
C ALA A 51 -1.40 5.96 10.70
N ALA A 52 -0.90 7.10 10.21
CA ALA A 52 0.10 7.89 10.92
C ALA A 52 -0.47 8.70 12.09
N ASN A 53 -1.64 9.34 11.92
CA ASN A 53 -2.13 10.34 12.88
C ASN A 53 -3.19 9.80 13.86
N SER A 54 -3.96 8.76 13.45
CA SER A 54 -5.00 8.20 14.31
C SER A 54 -4.52 6.95 15.06
N PHE A 55 -3.57 6.21 14.48
CA PHE A 55 -3.11 4.93 15.02
C PHE A 55 -1.61 4.89 15.37
N GLU A 56 -0.83 5.89 14.94
CA GLU A 56 0.63 5.98 15.18
C GLU A 56 1.42 4.80 14.59
N ASP A 57 0.91 4.24 13.47
CA ASP A 57 1.43 3.00 12.87
C ASP A 57 2.48 3.23 11.77
N ILE A 58 2.88 4.49 11.49
CA ILE A 58 3.79 4.84 10.40
C ILE A 58 5.07 5.51 10.89
N VAL A 59 4.95 6.51 11.76
CA VAL A 59 6.10 7.32 12.20
C VAL A 59 7.14 6.46 12.92
N ASP A 60 8.40 6.53 12.48
CA ASP A 60 9.53 5.75 13.00
C ASP A 60 9.36 4.22 12.90
N LYS A 61 8.42 3.72 12.09
CA LYS A 61 8.14 2.30 11.89
C LYS A 61 8.89 1.72 10.69
N HIS A 62 9.16 0.40 10.75
CA HIS A 62 9.55 -0.39 9.58
C HIS A 62 8.29 -0.81 8.84
N VAL A 63 8.09 -0.25 7.66
CA VAL A 63 6.89 -0.45 6.84
C VAL A 63 7.20 -1.34 5.63
N LEU A 64 6.35 -2.29 5.35
CA LEU A 64 6.36 -3.09 4.11
C LEU A 64 5.23 -2.61 3.20
N ASP A 65 5.55 -2.18 1.97
CA ASP A 65 4.60 -1.95 0.88
C ASP A 65 4.55 -3.19 -0.01
N LEU A 66 3.55 -4.04 0.21
CA LEU A 66 3.44 -5.36 -0.40
C LEU A 66 2.61 -5.31 -1.70
N GLY A 67 3.26 -5.55 -2.84
CA GLY A 67 2.72 -5.25 -4.15
C GLY A 67 2.80 -3.74 -4.42
N THR A 68 4.00 -3.19 -4.27
CA THR A 68 4.23 -1.73 -4.22
C THR A 68 3.86 -1.00 -5.52
N GLY A 69 3.83 -1.72 -6.66
CA GLY A 69 3.56 -1.14 -7.96
C GLY A 69 4.50 0.02 -8.26
N THR A 70 3.94 1.21 -8.41
CA THR A 70 4.70 2.46 -8.64
C THR A 70 5.12 3.18 -7.36
N ALA A 71 5.07 2.50 -6.20
CA ALA A 71 5.46 2.94 -4.86
C ALA A 71 4.54 4.01 -4.21
N MET A 72 3.30 4.13 -4.63
CA MET A 72 2.38 5.17 -4.12
C MET A 72 2.20 5.13 -2.59
N LEU A 73 1.95 3.93 -2.01
CA LEU A 73 1.76 3.76 -0.57
C LEU A 73 3.08 3.86 0.19
N GLY A 74 4.15 3.29 -0.37
CA GLY A 74 5.49 3.38 0.20
C GLY A 74 5.99 4.82 0.31
N ILE A 75 5.87 5.60 -0.78
CA ILE A 75 6.21 7.03 -0.81
C ILE A 75 5.36 7.81 0.21
N ALA A 76 4.07 7.54 0.28
CA ALA A 76 3.21 8.18 1.28
C ALA A 76 3.70 7.88 2.70
N SER A 77 4.14 6.65 2.98
CA SER A 77 4.68 6.24 4.27
C SER A 77 6.00 6.96 4.60
N VAL A 78 6.92 7.09 3.62
CA VAL A 78 8.16 7.87 3.78
C VAL A 78 7.85 9.33 4.12
N ILE A 79 6.98 9.99 3.35
CA ILE A 79 6.58 11.39 3.56
C ILE A 79 5.96 11.57 4.95
N MET A 80 5.22 10.60 5.46
CA MET A 80 4.62 10.62 6.79
C MET A 80 5.57 10.21 7.91
N GLY A 81 6.85 9.94 7.60
CA GLY A 81 7.91 9.74 8.59
C GLY A 81 8.15 8.28 8.98
N ALA A 82 7.88 7.32 8.09
CA ALA A 82 8.32 5.94 8.30
C ALA A 82 9.85 5.90 8.51
N GLY A 83 10.30 5.07 9.43
CA GLY A 83 11.73 4.91 9.73
C GLY A 83 12.48 4.21 8.60
N HIS A 84 11.84 3.27 7.95
CA HIS A 84 12.30 2.58 6.74
C HIS A 84 11.14 1.93 6.03
N VAL A 85 11.17 1.92 4.68
CA VAL A 85 10.16 1.27 3.86
C VAL A 85 10.82 0.25 2.91
N LEU A 86 10.24 -0.95 2.83
CA LEU A 86 10.57 -1.92 1.79
C LEU A 86 9.37 -2.07 0.85
N GLY A 87 9.54 -1.78 -0.43
CA GLY A 87 8.56 -2.05 -1.48
C GLY A 87 8.87 -3.34 -2.23
N ILE A 88 7.91 -4.23 -2.37
CA ILE A 88 8.07 -5.50 -3.09
C ILE A 88 7.08 -5.57 -4.23
N ASP A 89 7.54 -5.88 -5.43
CA ASP A 89 6.68 -6.17 -6.58
C ASP A 89 7.27 -7.27 -7.47
N VAL A 90 6.40 -7.94 -8.21
CA VAL A 90 6.78 -8.99 -9.17
C VAL A 90 7.10 -8.41 -10.55
N ASP A 91 6.65 -7.18 -10.84
CA ASP A 91 6.83 -6.54 -12.14
C ASP A 91 8.04 -5.60 -12.14
N PRO A 92 9.12 -5.94 -12.88
CA PRO A 92 10.28 -5.07 -13.00
C PRO A 92 9.97 -3.74 -13.69
N GLY A 93 8.94 -3.67 -14.54
CA GLY A 93 8.50 -2.43 -15.18
C GLY A 93 7.87 -1.47 -14.16
N ALA A 94 7.02 -1.98 -13.29
CA ALA A 94 6.46 -1.21 -12.18
C ALA A 94 7.57 -0.70 -11.24
N LEU A 95 8.54 -1.55 -10.89
CA LEU A 95 9.67 -1.17 -10.04
C LEU A 95 10.59 -0.13 -10.69
N ALA A 96 10.74 -0.14 -12.02
CA ALA A 96 11.49 0.91 -12.72
C ALA A 96 10.78 2.27 -12.58
N THR A 97 9.45 2.31 -12.74
CA THR A 97 8.64 3.52 -12.50
C THR A 97 8.69 3.92 -11.01
N ALA A 98 8.64 2.97 -10.09
CA ALA A 98 8.78 3.22 -8.66
C ALA A 98 10.12 3.88 -8.31
N ALA A 99 11.22 3.38 -8.87
CA ALA A 99 12.55 3.95 -8.65
C ALA A 99 12.66 5.40 -9.16
N GLU A 100 12.02 5.73 -10.29
CA GLU A 100 11.97 7.09 -10.79
C GLU A 100 11.09 7.99 -9.90
N ASN A 101 9.96 7.47 -9.42
CA ASN A 101 9.09 8.17 -8.47
C ASN A 101 9.85 8.50 -7.16
N LEU A 102 10.64 7.56 -6.64
CA LEU A 102 11.47 7.82 -5.44
C LEU A 102 12.45 8.95 -5.67
N ARG A 103 13.10 9.03 -6.85
CA ARG A 103 14.00 10.15 -7.17
C ARG A 103 13.27 11.48 -7.24
N VAL A 104 12.09 11.51 -7.86
CA VAL A 104 11.28 12.74 -7.99
C VAL A 104 10.90 13.31 -6.63
N VAL A 105 10.63 12.44 -5.64
CA VAL A 105 10.25 12.84 -4.28
C VAL A 105 11.43 12.85 -3.28
N GLU A 106 12.66 12.56 -3.75
CA GLU A 106 13.88 12.51 -2.94
C GLU A 106 13.79 11.52 -1.75
N ALA A 107 13.23 10.31 -1.99
CA ALA A 107 12.96 9.29 -0.97
C ALA A 107 13.82 8.00 -1.13
N GLU A 108 14.89 8.04 -1.93
CA GLU A 108 15.72 6.86 -2.24
C GLU A 108 16.51 6.32 -1.03
N GLU A 109 16.76 7.16 -0.04
CA GLU A 109 17.49 6.75 1.17
C GLU A 109 16.57 6.05 2.19
N GLU A 110 15.25 6.31 2.15
CA GLU A 110 14.27 5.83 3.12
C GLU A 110 13.46 4.64 2.61
N MET A 111 13.46 4.39 1.30
CA MET A 111 12.72 3.27 0.70
C MET A 111 13.60 2.43 -0.20
N GLU A 112 13.64 1.13 0.06
CA GLU A 112 14.24 0.13 -0.80
C GLU A 112 13.18 -0.58 -1.66
N LEU A 113 13.58 -1.00 -2.87
CA LEU A 113 12.73 -1.76 -3.79
C LEU A 113 13.29 -3.15 -4.02
N LEU A 114 12.43 -4.17 -3.94
CA LEU A 114 12.80 -5.56 -4.14
C LEU A 114 11.92 -6.21 -5.21
N HIS A 115 12.56 -6.70 -6.27
CA HIS A 115 11.89 -7.52 -7.29
C HIS A 115 11.71 -8.95 -6.77
N SER A 116 10.49 -9.31 -6.40
CA SER A 116 10.18 -10.67 -5.92
C SER A 116 8.69 -10.97 -6.04
N ASN A 117 8.38 -12.26 -6.16
CA ASN A 117 7.00 -12.75 -6.08
C ASN A 117 6.61 -12.96 -4.61
N VAL A 118 5.48 -12.38 -4.19
CA VAL A 118 4.94 -12.51 -2.83
C VAL A 118 4.68 -13.97 -2.43
N GLU A 119 4.30 -14.82 -3.40
CA GLU A 119 4.06 -16.25 -3.16
C GLU A 119 5.33 -16.99 -2.74
N HIS A 120 6.48 -16.60 -3.30
CA HIS A 120 7.74 -17.37 -3.16
C HIS A 120 8.76 -16.69 -2.25
N ILE A 121 8.55 -15.43 -1.88
CA ILE A 121 9.48 -14.72 -1.02
C ILE A 121 9.45 -15.27 0.40
N SER A 122 10.65 -15.51 0.93
CA SER A 122 10.85 -15.86 2.34
C SER A 122 11.23 -14.62 3.12
N LEU A 123 10.27 -14.04 3.81
CA LEU A 123 10.48 -12.96 4.77
C LEU A 123 10.44 -13.55 6.19
N ARG A 124 11.23 -12.97 7.08
CA ARG A 124 11.19 -13.40 8.49
C ARG A 124 9.83 -13.01 9.09
N PRO A 125 9.11 -13.93 9.74
CA PRO A 125 7.88 -13.61 10.45
C PRO A 125 8.10 -12.47 11.46
N GLY A 126 7.16 -11.52 11.51
CA GLY A 126 7.22 -10.40 12.42
C GLY A 126 8.44 -9.48 12.21
N SER A 127 8.84 -9.22 10.96
CA SER A 127 9.98 -8.36 10.64
C SER A 127 9.61 -6.93 10.32
N PHE A 128 8.32 -6.62 10.19
CA PHE A 128 7.82 -5.27 9.93
C PHE A 128 6.83 -4.86 11.01
N ASP A 129 6.85 -3.60 11.39
CA ASP A 129 5.85 -3.06 12.31
C ASP A 129 4.50 -2.97 11.62
N THR A 130 4.48 -2.44 10.40
CA THR A 130 3.27 -2.20 9.63
C THR A 130 3.42 -2.71 8.19
N VAL A 131 2.36 -3.31 7.68
CA VAL A 131 2.23 -3.66 6.26
C VAL A 131 1.14 -2.80 5.64
N VAL A 132 1.45 -2.17 4.49
CA VAL A 132 0.49 -1.44 3.67
C VAL A 132 0.38 -2.12 2.32
N MET A 133 -0.82 -2.22 1.74
CA MET A 133 -0.99 -2.84 0.43
C MET A 133 -2.29 -2.43 -0.27
N ASN A 134 -2.23 -2.40 -1.60
CA ASN A 134 -3.39 -2.44 -2.48
C ASN A 134 -3.26 -3.70 -3.36
N PRO A 135 -3.64 -4.88 -2.83
CA PRO A 135 -3.40 -6.14 -3.50
C PRO A 135 -4.29 -6.35 -4.72
N PRO A 136 -3.95 -7.28 -5.64
CA PRO A 136 -4.87 -7.72 -6.67
C PRO A 136 -6.15 -8.26 -6.02
N PHE A 137 -7.31 -7.95 -6.59
CA PHE A 137 -8.61 -8.32 -6.01
C PHE A 137 -9.04 -9.77 -6.31
N GLY A 138 -8.18 -10.57 -6.94
CA GLY A 138 -8.45 -11.97 -7.24
C GLY A 138 -9.43 -12.16 -8.40
N THR A 139 -9.65 -11.14 -9.24
CA THR A 139 -10.53 -11.23 -10.41
C THR A 139 -9.91 -11.99 -11.56
N ARG A 140 -8.57 -12.04 -11.64
CA ARG A 140 -7.80 -12.78 -12.63
C ARG A 140 -7.19 -14.05 -12.04
N THR A 141 -6.54 -13.92 -10.90
CA THR A 141 -5.95 -15.06 -10.20
C THR A 141 -6.71 -15.31 -8.91
N SER A 142 -7.56 -16.31 -8.90
CA SER A 142 -8.35 -16.66 -7.71
C SER A 142 -7.46 -16.87 -6.48
N GLY A 143 -7.78 -16.20 -5.38
CA GLY A 143 -7.04 -16.30 -4.12
C GLY A 143 -5.78 -15.42 -4.02
N ALA A 144 -5.51 -14.57 -5.02
CA ALA A 144 -4.36 -13.66 -4.95
C ALA A 144 -4.47 -12.70 -3.77
N ASP A 145 -5.65 -12.13 -3.52
CA ASP A 145 -5.95 -11.28 -2.36
C ASP A 145 -5.68 -12.01 -1.03
N THR A 146 -6.11 -13.25 -0.92
CA THR A 146 -5.90 -14.09 0.26
C THR A 146 -4.43 -14.41 0.48
N MET A 147 -3.67 -14.65 -0.58
CA MET A 147 -2.23 -14.89 -0.52
C MET A 147 -1.50 -13.66 0.04
N PHE A 148 -1.83 -12.46 -0.47
CA PHE A 148 -1.27 -11.21 0.03
C PHE A 148 -1.61 -10.98 1.51
N LEU A 149 -2.86 -11.16 1.90
CA LEU A 149 -3.30 -11.05 3.30
C LEU A 149 -2.54 -12.00 4.22
N ASN A 150 -2.42 -13.28 3.83
CA ASN A 150 -1.69 -14.26 4.65
C ASN A 150 -0.24 -13.87 4.83
N LYS A 151 0.43 -13.37 3.77
CA LYS A 151 1.81 -12.90 3.86
C LYS A 151 1.91 -11.67 4.75
N ALA A 152 0.99 -10.72 4.62
CA ALA A 152 0.95 -9.52 5.46
C ALA A 152 0.82 -9.88 6.94
N PHE A 153 -0.11 -10.76 7.32
CA PHE A 153 -0.28 -11.20 8.71
C PHE A 153 0.89 -12.05 9.24
N GLU A 154 1.63 -12.74 8.37
CA GLU A 154 2.85 -13.46 8.76
C GLU A 154 3.96 -12.52 9.19
N VAL A 155 4.15 -11.41 8.46
CA VAL A 155 5.31 -10.55 8.60
C VAL A 155 5.07 -9.30 9.44
N ALA A 156 3.81 -8.90 9.65
CA ALA A 156 3.45 -7.75 10.49
C ALA A 156 3.51 -8.11 11.97
N THR A 157 4.05 -7.20 12.79
CA THR A 157 4.00 -7.30 14.27
C THR A 157 2.86 -6.49 14.87
N HIS A 158 2.39 -5.45 14.18
CA HIS A 158 1.46 -4.49 14.77
C HIS A 158 0.23 -4.26 13.90
N ALA A 159 0.37 -3.75 12.68
CA ALA A 159 -0.77 -3.38 11.85
C ALA A 159 -0.64 -3.85 10.40
N VAL A 160 -1.80 -4.11 9.77
CA VAL A 160 -1.92 -4.36 8.33
C VAL A 160 -3.00 -3.45 7.77
N TYR A 161 -2.64 -2.63 6.78
CA TYR A 161 -3.53 -1.76 6.04
C TYR A 161 -3.71 -2.28 4.63
N SER A 162 -4.92 -2.70 4.28
CA SER A 162 -5.18 -3.34 2.99
C SER A 162 -6.46 -2.83 2.36
N MET A 163 -6.41 -2.60 1.04
CA MET A 163 -7.57 -2.20 0.25
C MET A 163 -8.27 -3.44 -0.30
N HIS A 164 -9.57 -3.55 -0.09
CA HIS A 164 -10.40 -4.65 -0.58
C HIS A 164 -11.75 -4.15 -1.09
N LYS A 165 -12.42 -5.00 -1.87
CA LYS A 165 -13.80 -4.76 -2.27
C LYS A 165 -14.72 -4.86 -1.04
N SER A 166 -15.71 -3.97 -0.95
CA SER A 166 -16.70 -4.02 0.14
C SER A 166 -17.44 -5.37 0.23
N SER A 167 -17.62 -6.05 -0.90
CA SER A 167 -18.24 -7.39 -0.95
C SER A 167 -17.43 -8.48 -0.25
N THR A 168 -16.12 -8.30 -0.05
CA THR A 168 -15.25 -9.28 0.61
C THR A 168 -14.98 -8.95 2.08
N ARG A 169 -15.57 -7.89 2.63
CA ARG A 169 -15.33 -7.38 3.99
C ARG A 169 -15.37 -8.48 5.06
N GLU A 170 -16.48 -9.21 5.14
CA GLU A 170 -16.66 -10.23 6.17
C GLU A 170 -15.59 -11.33 6.10
N PHE A 171 -15.23 -11.73 4.88
CA PHE A 171 -14.18 -12.71 4.65
C PHE A 171 -12.82 -12.18 5.13
N VAL A 172 -12.45 -10.95 4.77
CA VAL A 172 -11.18 -10.33 5.14
C VAL A 172 -11.07 -10.16 6.65
N LEU A 173 -12.14 -9.70 7.33
CA LEU A 173 -12.21 -9.60 8.78
C LEU A 173 -12.05 -10.95 9.47
N ALA A 174 -12.70 -12.00 8.96
CA ALA A 174 -12.58 -13.34 9.49
C ALA A 174 -11.16 -13.91 9.33
N GLN A 175 -10.48 -13.61 8.23
CA GLN A 175 -9.07 -13.96 8.01
C GLN A 175 -8.16 -13.29 9.04
N GLY A 176 -8.28 -11.98 9.25
CA GLY A 176 -7.53 -11.26 10.27
C GLY A 176 -7.74 -11.84 11.66
N ALA A 177 -9.00 -12.06 12.05
CA ALA A 177 -9.35 -12.67 13.33
C ALA A 177 -8.71 -14.05 13.53
N SER A 178 -8.68 -14.90 12.49
CA SER A 178 -8.03 -16.22 12.52
C SER A 178 -6.52 -16.16 12.74
N LYS A 179 -5.89 -15.02 12.47
CA LYS A 179 -4.45 -14.76 12.63
C LYS A 179 -4.14 -13.92 13.88
N GLY A 180 -5.14 -13.62 14.71
CA GLY A 180 -4.96 -12.86 15.95
C GLY A 180 -5.01 -11.33 15.77
N PHE A 181 -5.47 -10.86 14.62
CA PHE A 181 -5.68 -9.42 14.38
C PHE A 181 -7.15 -9.05 14.60
N ARG A 182 -7.38 -7.90 15.23
CA ARG A 182 -8.71 -7.31 15.35
C ARG A 182 -8.89 -6.30 14.22
N GLY A 183 -9.82 -6.56 13.31
CA GLY A 183 -10.11 -5.67 12.20
C GLY A 183 -10.96 -4.47 12.63
N GLU A 184 -10.58 -3.28 12.21
CA GLU A 184 -11.38 -2.07 12.23
C GLU A 184 -11.60 -1.62 10.79
N VAL A 185 -12.84 -1.28 10.44
CA VAL A 185 -13.17 -0.79 9.10
C VAL A 185 -13.32 0.72 9.18
N ASP A 186 -12.36 1.44 8.65
CA ASP A 186 -12.53 2.87 8.41
C ASP A 186 -13.23 3.03 7.04
N LEU A 187 -14.53 3.31 7.08
CA LEU A 187 -15.40 3.47 5.92
C LEU A 187 -15.00 4.73 5.14
N VAL A 188 -13.93 4.66 4.36
CA VAL A 188 -13.71 5.62 3.28
C VAL A 188 -14.27 4.99 2.01
N ARG A 189 -15.48 5.42 1.61
CA ARG A 189 -16.13 5.01 0.38
C ARG A 189 -15.37 5.61 -0.79
N PHE A 190 -14.72 4.79 -1.60
CA PHE A 190 -14.00 5.22 -2.79
C PHE A 190 -14.87 4.96 -4.02
N GLU A 191 -15.25 6.01 -4.72
CA GLU A 191 -15.85 5.89 -6.04
C GLU A 191 -14.73 5.76 -7.07
N ARG A 192 -14.84 4.75 -7.92
CA ARG A 192 -13.96 4.58 -9.08
C ARG A 192 -14.26 5.69 -10.07
N ILE A 193 -13.27 6.51 -10.40
CA ILE A 193 -13.47 7.71 -11.24
C ILE A 193 -13.48 7.38 -12.73
N GLU A 194 -12.97 6.21 -13.17
CA GLU A 194 -12.98 5.81 -14.58
C GLU A 194 -13.46 4.36 -14.76
N PRO A 195 -14.37 4.11 -15.74
CA PRO A 195 -14.74 2.75 -16.08
C PRO A 195 -13.58 2.05 -16.80
N LEU A 196 -13.31 0.80 -16.43
CA LEU A 196 -12.43 -0.07 -17.20
C LEU A 196 -12.94 -0.18 -18.65
N PRO A 197 -12.05 -0.28 -19.64
CA PRO A 197 -12.44 -0.49 -21.05
C PRO A 197 -12.88 -1.96 -21.29
N THR A 198 -13.89 -2.43 -20.61
CA THR A 198 -14.58 -3.70 -20.88
C THR A 198 -16.02 -3.61 -20.40
N ASP A 199 -16.91 -4.23 -21.15
CA ASP A 199 -18.37 -4.15 -21.12
C ASP A 199 -19.08 -4.64 -19.82
N GLU A 200 -18.43 -4.65 -18.68
CA GLU A 200 -19.05 -5.03 -17.42
C GLU A 200 -19.20 -3.80 -16.50
N LYS A 201 -20.43 -3.31 -16.48
CA LYS A 201 -20.90 -2.26 -15.58
C LYS A 201 -21.11 -2.83 -14.17
N GLU A 202 -20.04 -2.99 -13.39
CA GLU A 202 -20.17 -3.05 -11.95
C GLU A 202 -19.38 -1.90 -11.34
N GLU A 203 -20.07 -1.00 -10.65
CA GLU A 203 -19.48 0.03 -9.81
C GLU A 203 -18.77 -0.65 -8.63
N GLU A 204 -17.49 -0.95 -8.78
CA GLU A 204 -16.69 -1.50 -7.69
C GLU A 204 -16.27 -0.38 -6.74
N LYS A 205 -16.80 -0.45 -5.53
CA LYS A 205 -16.38 0.40 -4.41
C LYS A 205 -15.24 -0.30 -3.69
N SER A 206 -14.08 0.35 -3.62
CA SER A 206 -12.96 -0.12 -2.81
C SER A 206 -13.03 0.52 -1.43
N GLU A 207 -12.79 -0.26 -0.39
CA GLU A 207 -12.74 0.20 1.00
C GLU A 207 -11.33 -0.03 1.56
N ALA A 208 -10.82 0.91 2.36
CA ALA A 208 -9.64 0.67 3.15
C ALA A 208 -10.02 -0.08 4.43
N ILE A 209 -9.35 -1.19 4.70
CA ILE A 209 -9.54 -2.00 5.89
C ILE A 209 -8.25 -2.00 6.70
N VAL A 210 -8.37 -1.71 8.00
CA VAL A 210 -7.28 -1.67 8.97
C VAL A 210 -7.36 -2.90 9.86
N PHE A 211 -6.25 -3.60 10.04
CA PHE A 211 -6.14 -4.79 10.91
C PHE A 211 -5.04 -4.65 11.94
#